data_17f1fbca5efe8e319821cf1dfe155db9
#
_entry.id   17f1fbca5efe8e319821cf1dfe155db9
#
_cell.length_a   1.000
_cell.length_b   1.000
_cell.length_c   1.000
_cell.angle_alpha   90.00
_cell.angle_beta   90.00
_cell.angle_gamma   90.00
#
_symmetry.space_group_name_H-M   'P 1'
#
loop_
_entity.id
_entity.type
_entity.pdbx_description
1 polymer ?
#
loop_
_entity_poly.entity_id
_entity_poly.type
_entity_poly.pdbx_seq_one_letter_code
_entity_poly.pdbx_strand_id
1 'polypeptide(L)'
;DEPLASEVQAYYARGGETRRLFHGHGQIELARTQEIILRHLPPPPGVILDVGGGPGIYACWLAARGYHVHLVDAMPSHVEQAREASARQPETPVASLRVGDARRLEEADRTVDAVLLLGPLYHLTERGDRIQALREARRVLRPGRLLFAVGIGRFASLLSGMVDNFLGDPDAQAIVERDLRDGQHRNPTDKDYFTTAFFHRPEELAGEVTDAGFDLVDLLGVEGPAWLLPDLERRWADEAERERLIETARAVEREPTLLGIHPHLLAV
;
A
#
# COMPACT_ATOMS: atom_id res chain seq x y z
N ASP A 1 3.10 12.00 -20.54
CA ASP A 1 3.31 11.38 -19.20
C ASP A 1 3.22 12.53 -18.19
N GLU A 2 2.12 12.61 -17.47
CA GLU A 2 1.98 13.60 -16.41
C GLU A 2 2.79 13.11 -15.19
N PRO A 3 3.69 13.94 -14.64
CA PRO A 3 4.44 13.56 -13.45
C PRO A 3 3.50 13.34 -12.26
N LEU A 4 4.01 12.67 -11.19
CA LEU A 4 3.28 12.56 -9.93
C LEU A 4 2.77 13.94 -9.50
N ALA A 5 1.50 14.04 -9.11
CA ALA A 5 0.86 15.30 -8.77
C ALA A 5 1.71 16.10 -7.74
N SER A 6 1.79 17.41 -7.93
CA SER A 6 2.65 18.27 -7.09
C SER A 6 2.30 18.22 -5.61
N GLU A 7 1.01 18.06 -5.28
CA GLU A 7 0.51 17.89 -3.91
C GLU A 7 1.04 16.61 -3.25
N VAL A 8 1.11 15.51 -4.03
CA VAL A 8 1.65 14.23 -3.56
C VAL A 8 3.15 14.36 -3.29
N GLN A 9 3.88 15.01 -4.21
CA GLN A 9 5.31 15.28 -4.01
C GLN A 9 5.56 16.13 -2.77
N ALA A 10 4.79 17.20 -2.58
CA ALA A 10 4.91 18.10 -1.42
C ALA A 10 4.59 17.37 -0.10
N TYR A 11 3.59 16.47 -0.11
CA TYR A 11 3.26 15.67 1.05
C TYR A 11 4.42 14.76 1.48
N TYR A 12 4.95 13.96 0.56
CA TYR A 12 6.05 13.03 0.87
C TYR A 12 7.39 13.73 1.17
N ALA A 13 7.59 14.93 0.64
CA ALA A 13 8.77 15.75 0.99
C ALA A 13 8.83 16.13 2.49
N ARG A 14 7.71 16.05 3.23
CA ARG A 14 7.67 16.24 4.69
C ARG A 14 8.36 15.11 5.48
N GLY A 15 8.58 13.93 4.86
CA GLY A 15 9.46 12.88 5.40
C GLY A 15 8.84 11.97 6.46
N GLY A 16 7.52 11.83 6.55
CA GLY A 16 6.85 10.97 7.53
C GLY A 16 6.89 9.47 7.22
N GLU A 17 7.08 9.08 5.97
CA GLU A 17 6.84 7.73 5.49
C GLU A 17 7.81 6.67 6.08
N THR A 18 9.04 7.05 6.39
CA THR A 18 10.01 6.14 7.03
C THR A 18 9.59 5.60 8.40
N ARG A 19 8.64 6.27 9.06
CA ARG A 19 8.18 5.93 10.43
C ARG A 19 6.73 5.50 10.48
N ARG A 20 5.92 5.84 9.48
CA ARG A 20 4.46 5.62 9.48
C ARG A 20 4.07 4.19 9.87
N LEU A 21 4.72 3.19 9.29
CA LEU A 21 4.41 1.77 9.52
C LEU A 21 4.88 1.23 10.89
N PHE A 22 5.61 2.02 11.68
CA PHE A 22 6.12 1.59 12.98
C PHE A 22 5.36 2.20 14.17
N HIS A 23 4.33 3.01 13.92
CA HIS A 23 3.53 3.68 14.94
C HIS A 23 2.04 3.55 14.67
N GLY A 24 1.24 3.61 15.76
CA GLY A 24 -0.21 3.57 15.68
C GLY A 24 -0.74 2.39 14.86
N HIS A 25 -1.72 2.66 14.01
CA HIS A 25 -2.32 1.65 13.12
C HIS A 25 -1.38 1.15 12.01
N GLY A 26 -0.32 1.87 11.70
CA GLY A 26 0.69 1.40 10.74
C GLY A 26 1.37 0.09 11.17
N GLN A 27 1.46 -0.18 12.48
CA GLN A 27 2.06 -1.41 12.99
C GLN A 27 1.25 -2.66 12.60
N ILE A 28 -0.07 -2.59 12.70
CA ILE A 28 -0.93 -3.72 12.27
C ILE A 28 -0.97 -3.81 10.74
N GLU A 29 -0.97 -2.68 10.03
CA GLU A 29 -0.82 -2.65 8.56
C GLU A 29 0.44 -3.39 8.12
N LEU A 30 1.60 -3.05 8.70
CA LEU A 30 2.88 -3.68 8.38
C LEU A 30 2.86 -5.18 8.63
N ALA A 31 2.46 -5.59 9.85
CA ALA A 31 2.47 -6.99 10.24
C ALA A 31 1.54 -7.84 9.37
N ARG A 32 0.34 -7.33 9.09
CA ARG A 32 -0.65 -8.03 8.28
C ARG A 32 -0.27 -8.08 6.79
N THR A 33 0.24 -6.98 6.24
CA THR A 33 0.73 -6.97 4.85
C THR A 33 1.86 -7.97 4.67
N GLN A 34 2.83 -8.00 5.60
CA GLN A 34 3.92 -8.98 5.58
C GLN A 34 3.41 -10.42 5.67
N GLU A 35 2.46 -10.68 6.55
CA GLU A 35 1.85 -12.01 6.69
C GLU A 35 1.13 -12.43 5.41
N ILE A 36 0.31 -11.55 4.81
CA ILE A 36 -0.42 -11.83 3.57
C ILE A 36 0.56 -12.11 2.42
N ILE A 37 1.60 -11.31 2.28
CA ILE A 37 2.64 -11.53 1.27
C ILE A 37 3.26 -12.92 1.44
N LEU A 38 3.73 -13.27 2.63
CA LEU A 38 4.39 -14.57 2.89
C LEU A 38 3.45 -15.77 2.75
N ARG A 39 2.17 -15.60 2.98
CA ARG A 39 1.15 -16.64 2.80
C ARG A 39 1.03 -17.10 1.35
N HIS A 40 1.22 -16.18 0.41
CA HIS A 40 1.04 -16.44 -1.01
C HIS A 40 2.37 -16.57 -1.77
N LEU A 41 3.40 -15.87 -1.33
CA LEU A 41 4.68 -15.83 -2.02
C LEU A 41 5.41 -17.18 -1.89
N PRO A 42 5.90 -17.78 -3.00
CA PRO A 42 6.71 -18.99 -2.91
C PRO A 42 8.01 -18.74 -2.14
N PRO A 43 8.60 -19.78 -1.53
CA PRO A 43 9.87 -19.64 -0.82
C PRO A 43 10.96 -19.03 -1.69
N PRO A 44 11.95 -18.32 -1.10
CA PRO A 44 13.11 -17.84 -1.83
C PRO A 44 13.96 -19.00 -2.41
N PRO A 45 14.75 -18.78 -3.45
CA PRO A 45 14.95 -17.49 -4.12
C PRO A 45 13.84 -17.16 -5.13
N GLY A 46 13.62 -15.86 -5.34
CA GLY A 46 12.70 -15.34 -6.35
C GLY A 46 13.01 -13.87 -6.63
N VAL A 47 12.65 -13.40 -7.82
CA VAL A 47 12.85 -11.99 -8.22
C VAL A 47 11.58 -11.22 -7.93
N ILE A 48 11.68 -10.19 -7.11
CA ILE A 48 10.54 -9.35 -6.69
C ILE A 48 10.77 -7.92 -7.17
N LEU A 49 9.74 -7.30 -7.71
CA LEU A 49 9.72 -5.89 -8.05
C LEU A 49 8.77 -5.15 -7.09
N ASP A 50 9.32 -4.25 -6.28
CA ASP A 50 8.59 -3.38 -5.37
C ASP A 50 8.40 -2.03 -6.04
N VAL A 51 7.17 -1.79 -6.55
CA VAL A 51 6.80 -0.57 -7.30
C VAL A 51 6.07 0.39 -6.37
N GLY A 52 6.61 1.61 -6.25
CA GLY A 52 6.21 2.56 -5.23
C GLY A 52 6.67 2.11 -3.85
N GLY A 53 7.87 1.49 -3.79
CA GLY A 53 8.40 0.88 -2.57
C GLY A 53 8.80 1.87 -1.48
N GLY A 54 8.65 3.20 -1.72
CA GLY A 54 8.91 4.24 -0.75
C GLY A 54 10.34 4.15 -0.20
N PRO A 55 10.51 4.30 1.13
CA PRO A 55 11.81 4.20 1.78
C PRO A 55 12.37 2.78 1.86
N GLY A 56 11.77 1.80 1.18
CA GLY A 56 12.28 0.44 1.02
C GLY A 56 11.97 -0.51 2.17
N ILE A 57 10.92 -0.27 2.96
CA ILE A 57 10.57 -1.09 4.13
C ILE A 57 10.31 -2.53 3.71
N TYR A 58 9.46 -2.76 2.70
CA TYR A 58 9.15 -4.10 2.20
C TYR A 58 10.30 -4.67 1.36
N ALA A 59 10.96 -3.84 0.54
CA ALA A 59 12.11 -4.27 -0.26
C ALA A 59 13.24 -4.81 0.61
N CYS A 60 13.67 -4.07 1.64
CA CYS A 60 14.71 -4.50 2.57
C CYS A 60 14.30 -5.75 3.36
N TRP A 61 13.03 -5.80 3.81
CA TRP A 61 12.49 -6.94 4.55
C TRP A 61 12.47 -8.23 3.72
N LEU A 62 12.15 -8.18 2.42
CA LEU A 62 12.17 -9.31 1.51
C LEU A 62 13.59 -9.70 1.12
N ALA A 63 14.48 -8.73 0.87
CA ALA A 63 15.88 -9.00 0.60
C ALA A 63 16.57 -9.75 1.76
N ALA A 64 16.29 -9.35 3.01
CA ALA A 64 16.75 -10.04 4.20
C ALA A 64 16.24 -11.49 4.33
N ARG A 65 15.19 -11.86 3.58
CA ARG A 65 14.64 -13.22 3.49
C ARG A 65 15.19 -14.05 2.32
N GLY A 66 16.12 -13.49 1.56
CA GLY A 66 16.77 -14.18 0.45
C GLY A 66 16.10 -14.02 -0.92
N TYR A 67 15.16 -13.05 -1.06
CA TYR A 67 14.65 -12.67 -2.36
C TYR A 67 15.56 -11.67 -3.06
N HIS A 68 15.60 -11.72 -4.38
CA HIS A 68 16.29 -10.74 -5.20
C HIS A 68 15.32 -9.59 -5.52
N VAL A 69 15.44 -8.49 -4.78
CA VAL A 69 14.46 -7.42 -4.82
C VAL A 69 14.95 -6.21 -5.62
N HIS A 70 14.13 -5.75 -6.54
CA HIS A 70 14.28 -4.47 -7.23
C HIS A 70 13.24 -3.49 -6.72
N LEU A 71 13.61 -2.22 -6.50
CA LEU A 71 12.70 -1.18 -6.07
C LEU A 71 12.64 -0.06 -7.10
N VAL A 72 11.39 0.36 -7.40
CA VAL A 72 11.08 1.53 -8.23
C VAL A 72 10.16 2.45 -7.42
N ASP A 73 10.50 3.75 -7.35
CA ASP A 73 9.62 4.75 -6.73
C ASP A 73 9.66 6.06 -7.53
N ALA A 74 8.54 6.78 -7.58
CA ALA A 74 8.44 8.03 -8.32
C ALA A 74 9.17 9.20 -7.60
N MET A 75 9.41 9.08 -6.29
CA MET A 75 10.08 10.10 -5.47
C MET A 75 11.58 9.83 -5.36
N PRO A 76 12.46 10.71 -5.89
CA PRO A 76 13.92 10.56 -5.74
C PRO A 76 14.37 10.48 -4.28
N SER A 77 13.71 11.20 -3.37
CA SER A 77 13.99 11.17 -1.94
C SER A 77 13.71 9.79 -1.31
N HIS A 78 12.65 9.11 -1.74
CA HIS A 78 12.35 7.75 -1.28
C HIS A 78 13.42 6.76 -1.75
N VAL A 79 13.83 6.85 -3.01
CA VAL A 79 14.90 6.00 -3.56
C VAL A 79 16.20 6.19 -2.78
N GLU A 80 16.55 7.42 -2.38
CA GLU A 80 17.73 7.67 -1.56
C GLU A 80 17.57 7.09 -0.15
N GLN A 81 16.42 7.26 0.50
CA GLN A 81 16.12 6.64 1.80
C GLN A 81 16.19 5.10 1.72
N ALA A 82 15.66 4.51 0.66
CA ALA A 82 15.76 3.07 0.43
C ALA A 82 17.21 2.61 0.21
N ARG A 83 18.04 3.42 -0.47
CA ARG A 83 19.46 3.15 -0.62
C ARG A 83 20.20 3.15 0.72
N GLU A 84 19.92 4.14 1.56
CA GLU A 84 20.46 4.19 2.91
C GLU A 84 20.00 3.00 3.77
N ALA A 85 18.72 2.61 3.66
CA ALA A 85 18.18 1.46 4.36
C ALA A 85 18.86 0.16 3.91
N SER A 86 19.01 -0.04 2.60
CA SER A 86 19.71 -1.20 2.01
C SER A 86 21.19 -1.28 2.43
N ALA A 87 21.87 -0.13 2.50
CA ALA A 87 23.28 -0.08 2.93
C ALA A 87 23.48 -0.51 4.40
N ARG A 88 22.45 -0.45 5.23
CA ARG A 88 22.49 -0.93 6.63
C ARG A 88 22.40 -2.46 6.76
N GLN A 89 22.07 -3.18 5.65
CA GLN A 89 22.06 -4.65 5.60
C GLN A 89 22.95 -5.18 4.44
N PRO A 90 24.27 -5.01 4.51
CA PRO A 90 25.18 -5.28 3.41
C PRO A 90 25.23 -6.75 2.97
N GLU A 91 24.87 -7.68 3.85
CA GLU A 91 24.81 -9.12 3.54
C GLU A 91 23.59 -9.48 2.66
N THR A 92 22.54 -8.66 2.69
CA THR A 92 21.27 -8.88 1.97
C THR A 92 20.77 -7.57 1.36
N PRO A 93 21.52 -6.92 0.47
CA PRO A 93 21.14 -5.64 -0.08
C PRO A 93 19.96 -5.77 -1.05
N VAL A 94 19.22 -4.70 -1.23
CA VAL A 94 18.27 -4.56 -2.35
C VAL A 94 19.08 -4.52 -3.66
N ALA A 95 18.70 -5.35 -4.63
CA ALA A 95 19.47 -5.58 -5.84
C ALA A 95 19.59 -4.35 -6.75
N SER A 96 18.50 -3.57 -6.86
CA SER A 96 18.52 -2.27 -7.55
C SER A 96 17.48 -1.33 -6.98
N LEU A 97 17.77 -0.03 -7.06
CA LEU A 97 16.94 1.06 -6.55
C LEU A 97 16.95 2.17 -7.60
N ARG A 98 15.79 2.53 -8.14
CA ARG A 98 15.70 3.55 -9.18
C ARG A 98 14.43 4.38 -9.10
N VAL A 99 14.51 5.59 -9.64
CA VAL A 99 13.34 6.44 -9.86
C VAL A 99 12.59 5.94 -11.08
N GLY A 100 11.26 5.84 -11.01
CA GLY A 100 10.44 5.42 -12.13
C GLY A 100 8.94 5.55 -11.86
N ASP A 101 8.14 5.32 -12.90
CA ASP A 101 6.69 5.43 -12.88
C ASP A 101 6.05 4.04 -13.02
N ALA A 102 5.08 3.72 -12.14
CA ALA A 102 4.34 2.47 -12.18
C ALA A 102 3.60 2.24 -13.51
N ARG A 103 3.22 3.31 -14.21
CA ARG A 103 2.53 3.26 -15.52
C ARG A 103 3.46 2.91 -16.68
N ARG A 104 4.79 2.92 -16.45
CA ARG A 104 5.81 2.64 -17.46
C ARG A 104 7.06 2.07 -16.81
N LEU A 105 7.07 0.77 -16.60
CA LEU A 105 8.21 0.05 -16.00
C LEU A 105 9.30 -0.21 -17.04
N GLU A 106 10.56 -0.06 -16.65
CA GLU A 106 11.72 -0.32 -17.53
C GLU A 106 12.11 -1.80 -17.59
N GLU A 107 11.55 -2.63 -16.68
CA GLU A 107 11.78 -4.07 -16.68
C GLU A 107 11.29 -4.70 -17.98
N ALA A 108 12.07 -5.67 -18.46
CA ALA A 108 11.67 -6.48 -19.61
C ALA A 108 10.46 -7.36 -19.26
N ASP A 109 9.74 -7.78 -20.30
CA ASP A 109 8.57 -8.66 -20.16
C ASP A 109 8.98 -9.98 -19.48
N ARG A 110 8.15 -10.44 -18.54
CA ARG A 110 8.24 -11.78 -17.93
C ARG A 110 9.57 -12.05 -17.24
N THR A 111 10.07 -11.08 -16.48
CA THR A 111 11.38 -11.18 -15.79
C THR A 111 11.26 -11.38 -14.29
N VAL A 112 10.10 -11.04 -13.67
CA VAL A 112 9.93 -11.08 -12.22
C VAL A 112 8.95 -12.16 -11.76
N ASP A 113 9.11 -12.64 -10.53
CA ASP A 113 8.28 -13.67 -9.91
C ASP A 113 7.16 -13.12 -9.04
N ALA A 114 7.29 -11.88 -8.56
CA ALA A 114 6.23 -11.16 -7.91
C ALA A 114 6.37 -9.65 -8.12
N VAL A 115 5.24 -8.95 -8.12
CA VAL A 115 5.18 -7.48 -8.09
C VAL A 115 4.41 -7.05 -6.84
N LEU A 116 5.00 -6.14 -6.07
CA LEU A 116 4.32 -5.40 -5.03
C LEU A 116 3.91 -4.03 -5.60
N LEU A 117 2.66 -3.67 -5.46
CA LEU A 117 2.05 -2.41 -5.88
C LEU A 117 1.26 -1.85 -4.69
N LEU A 118 2.00 -1.59 -3.59
CA LEU A 118 1.41 -1.30 -2.28
C LEU A 118 1.11 0.19 -2.06
N GLY A 119 1.64 1.07 -2.92
CA GLY A 119 1.50 2.53 -2.82
C GLY A 119 0.90 3.21 -4.06
N PRO A 120 1.30 2.85 -5.27
CA PRO A 120 1.01 3.65 -6.45
C PRO A 120 -0.45 3.80 -6.82
N LEU A 121 -1.28 2.75 -6.66
CA LEU A 121 -2.65 2.76 -7.17
C LEU A 121 -3.50 3.87 -6.58
N TYR A 122 -3.39 4.13 -5.31
CA TYR A 122 -4.21 5.18 -4.71
C TYR A 122 -3.71 6.61 -5.01
N HIS A 123 -2.50 6.79 -5.53
CA HIS A 123 -2.02 8.09 -6.02
C HIS A 123 -2.35 8.33 -7.50
N LEU A 124 -2.74 7.30 -8.23
CA LEU A 124 -3.23 7.39 -9.60
C LEU A 124 -4.75 7.61 -9.57
N THR A 125 -5.17 8.87 -9.57
CA THR A 125 -6.59 9.22 -9.38
C THR A 125 -7.48 8.86 -10.56
N GLU A 126 -6.90 8.77 -11.75
CA GLU A 126 -7.62 8.35 -12.96
C GLU A 126 -7.60 6.84 -13.10
N ARG A 127 -8.78 6.24 -13.33
CA ARG A 127 -8.92 4.79 -13.49
C ARG A 127 -8.04 4.23 -14.62
N GLY A 128 -7.91 4.98 -15.73
CA GLY A 128 -7.07 4.58 -16.86
C GLY A 128 -5.61 4.39 -16.45
N ASP A 129 -5.08 5.28 -15.60
CA ASP A 129 -3.71 5.23 -15.10
C ASP A 129 -3.50 4.05 -14.15
N ARG A 130 -4.48 3.74 -13.27
CA ARG A 130 -4.41 2.57 -12.38
C ARG A 130 -4.39 1.27 -13.18
N ILE A 131 -5.26 1.15 -14.19
CA ILE A 131 -5.26 -0.02 -15.09
C ILE A 131 -3.95 -0.10 -15.87
N GLN A 132 -3.38 1.02 -16.30
CA GLN A 132 -2.08 1.02 -16.98
C GLN A 132 -0.96 0.52 -16.07
N ALA A 133 -0.90 0.96 -14.82
CA ALA A 133 0.07 0.47 -13.84
C ALA A 133 -0.09 -1.05 -13.57
N LEU A 134 -1.32 -1.52 -13.44
CA LEU A 134 -1.62 -2.96 -13.32
C LEU A 134 -1.20 -3.74 -14.57
N ARG A 135 -1.41 -3.21 -15.76
CA ARG A 135 -0.97 -3.85 -17.03
C ARG A 135 0.56 -3.92 -17.14
N GLU A 136 1.26 -2.88 -16.71
CA GLU A 136 2.73 -2.90 -16.63
C GLU A 136 3.21 -3.95 -15.64
N ALA A 137 2.62 -4.03 -14.44
CA ALA A 137 2.89 -5.10 -13.50
C ALA A 137 2.68 -6.49 -14.12
N ARG A 138 1.57 -6.69 -14.86
CA ARG A 138 1.29 -7.94 -15.58
C ARG A 138 2.32 -8.24 -16.67
N ARG A 139 2.77 -7.23 -17.41
CA ARG A 139 3.76 -7.37 -18.48
C ARG A 139 5.08 -7.91 -17.97
N VAL A 140 5.57 -7.37 -16.84
CA VAL A 140 6.87 -7.76 -16.27
C VAL A 140 6.82 -9.08 -15.52
N LEU A 141 5.65 -9.51 -15.04
CA LEU A 141 5.45 -10.78 -14.35
C LEU A 141 5.60 -11.98 -15.30
N ARG A 142 6.29 -13.01 -14.87
CA ARG A 142 6.25 -14.32 -15.52
C ARG A 142 4.83 -14.90 -15.45
N PRO A 143 4.40 -15.69 -16.43
CA PRO A 143 3.08 -16.33 -16.40
C PRO A 143 2.82 -17.13 -15.11
N GLY A 144 1.64 -16.97 -14.51
CA GLY A 144 1.25 -17.66 -13.28
C GLY A 144 1.95 -17.14 -12.02
N ARG A 145 2.53 -15.94 -12.07
CA ARG A 145 3.17 -15.29 -10.92
C ARG A 145 2.26 -14.21 -10.32
N LEU A 146 2.60 -13.73 -9.13
CA LEU A 146 1.71 -12.99 -8.24
C LEU A 146 1.90 -11.48 -8.30
N LEU A 147 0.78 -10.79 -8.29
CA LEU A 147 0.67 -9.37 -7.97
C LEU A 147 0.09 -9.22 -6.55
N PHE A 148 0.63 -8.28 -5.79
CA PHE A 148 0.03 -7.76 -4.56
C PHE A 148 -0.30 -6.28 -4.78
N ALA A 149 -1.57 -5.95 -4.87
CA ALA A 149 -2.02 -4.60 -5.18
C ALA A 149 -2.86 -4.04 -4.03
N VAL A 150 -2.49 -2.86 -3.54
CA VAL A 150 -3.19 -2.21 -2.42
C VAL A 150 -3.95 -0.97 -2.88
N GLY A 151 -5.19 -0.86 -2.42
CA GLY A 151 -6.00 0.35 -2.48
C GLY A 151 -6.38 0.83 -1.08
N ILE A 152 -6.50 2.14 -0.89
CA ILE A 152 -7.09 2.70 0.34
C ILE A 152 -8.61 2.50 0.28
N GLY A 153 -9.20 2.04 1.39
CA GLY A 153 -10.63 1.79 1.50
C GLY A 153 -11.47 3.08 1.45
N ARG A 154 -12.63 3.04 0.76
CA ARG A 154 -13.54 4.16 0.53
C ARG A 154 -13.94 4.90 1.81
N PHE A 155 -14.02 4.20 2.92
CA PHE A 155 -14.49 4.74 4.19
C PHE A 155 -13.36 5.15 5.15
N ALA A 156 -12.10 5.05 4.73
CA ALA A 156 -10.95 5.30 5.60
C ALA A 156 -10.97 6.69 6.24
N SER A 157 -11.18 7.76 5.45
CA SER A 157 -11.25 9.13 6.00
C SER A 157 -12.41 9.34 6.99
N LEU A 158 -13.59 8.75 6.71
CA LEU A 158 -14.72 8.85 7.60
C LEU A 158 -14.44 8.21 8.96
N LEU A 159 -13.89 7.00 8.93
CA LEU A 159 -13.61 6.23 10.14
C LEU A 159 -12.42 6.81 10.91
N SER A 160 -11.37 7.25 10.22
CA SER A 160 -10.27 8.02 10.83
C SER A 160 -10.79 9.30 11.49
N GLY A 161 -11.62 10.04 10.78
CA GLY A 161 -12.22 11.27 11.28
C GLY A 161 -13.07 11.08 12.54
N MET A 162 -13.69 9.91 12.67
CA MET A 162 -14.43 9.52 13.90
C MET A 162 -13.46 9.21 15.04
N VAL A 163 -12.37 8.46 14.77
CA VAL A 163 -11.39 8.05 15.79
C VAL A 163 -10.55 9.24 16.26
N ASP A 164 -10.07 10.04 15.31
CA ASP A 164 -9.15 11.16 15.54
C ASP A 164 -9.88 12.49 15.79
N ASN A 165 -11.23 12.43 15.83
CA ASN A 165 -12.13 13.55 16.18
C ASN A 165 -11.97 14.80 15.29
N PHE A 166 -11.71 14.62 13.98
CA PHE A 166 -11.61 15.77 13.05
C PHE A 166 -12.89 16.01 12.21
N LEU A 167 -13.94 15.19 12.36
CA LEU A 167 -15.21 15.39 11.62
C LEU A 167 -15.96 16.68 11.98
N GLY A 168 -15.53 17.37 13.03
CA GLY A 168 -16.05 18.70 13.36
C GLY A 168 -15.47 19.84 12.50
N ASP A 169 -14.39 19.58 11.75
CA ASP A 169 -13.78 20.56 10.84
C ASP A 169 -14.52 20.56 9.48
N PRO A 170 -15.04 21.72 9.02
CA PRO A 170 -15.73 21.81 7.73
C PRO A 170 -14.88 21.37 6.53
N ASP A 171 -13.56 21.62 6.54
CA ASP A 171 -12.67 21.19 5.47
C ASP A 171 -12.57 19.66 5.42
N ALA A 172 -12.42 19.03 6.58
CA ALA A 172 -12.43 17.56 6.68
C ALA A 172 -13.76 16.96 6.23
N GLN A 173 -14.90 17.57 6.62
CA GLN A 173 -16.21 17.12 6.17
C GLN A 173 -16.34 17.15 4.65
N ALA A 174 -15.90 18.23 4.00
CA ALA A 174 -15.95 18.36 2.55
C ALA A 174 -15.08 17.30 1.83
N ILE A 175 -13.91 16.98 2.40
CA ILE A 175 -13.04 15.91 1.90
C ILE A 175 -13.74 14.55 2.04
N VAL A 176 -14.25 14.23 3.23
CA VAL A 176 -14.96 12.96 3.51
C VAL A 176 -16.19 12.78 2.63
N GLU A 177 -17.02 13.83 2.45
CA GLU A 177 -18.18 13.77 1.56
C GLU A 177 -17.80 13.44 0.12
N ARG A 178 -16.69 13.98 -0.35
CA ARG A 178 -16.16 13.67 -1.68
C ARG A 178 -15.65 12.24 -1.76
N ASP A 179 -14.88 11.77 -0.77
CA ASP A 179 -14.41 10.39 -0.70
C ASP A 179 -15.59 9.41 -0.78
N LEU A 180 -16.61 9.62 0.03
CA LEU A 180 -17.80 8.75 0.06
C LEU A 180 -18.55 8.74 -1.27
N ARG A 181 -18.65 9.89 -1.96
CA ARG A 181 -19.39 10.03 -3.21
C ARG A 181 -18.68 9.32 -4.37
N ASP A 182 -17.39 9.61 -4.59
CA ASP A 182 -16.69 9.22 -5.80
C ASP A 182 -15.25 8.67 -5.58
N GLY A 183 -14.77 8.62 -4.35
CA GLY A 183 -13.43 8.14 -3.99
C GLY A 183 -12.30 9.11 -4.32
N GLN A 184 -12.59 10.28 -4.83
CA GLN A 184 -11.60 11.27 -5.23
C GLN A 184 -11.14 12.10 -4.03
N HIS A 185 -10.21 11.55 -3.25
CA HIS A 185 -9.61 12.26 -2.12
C HIS A 185 -8.81 13.46 -2.61
N ARG A 186 -9.17 14.64 -2.15
CA ARG A 186 -8.50 15.91 -2.47
C ARG A 186 -8.44 16.76 -1.21
N ASN A 187 -7.25 17.10 -0.81
CA ASN A 187 -7.00 18.01 0.29
C ASN A 187 -6.50 19.36 -0.25
N PRO A 188 -7.40 20.34 -0.44
CA PRO A 188 -7.02 21.67 -0.94
C PRO A 188 -6.42 22.56 0.16
N THR A 189 -6.27 22.05 1.37
CA THR A 189 -5.77 22.78 2.55
C THR A 189 -4.32 22.41 2.85
N ASP A 190 -3.69 23.13 3.75
CA ASP A 190 -2.38 22.83 4.32
C ASP A 190 -2.47 21.93 5.59
N LYS A 191 -3.71 21.56 5.99
CA LYS A 191 -3.96 20.66 7.13
C LYS A 191 -3.54 19.22 6.78
N ASP A 192 -3.24 18.43 7.81
CA ASP A 192 -2.72 17.06 7.65
C ASP A 192 -3.87 16.03 7.49
N TYR A 193 -4.65 16.17 6.40
CA TYR A 193 -5.74 15.27 6.03
C TYR A 193 -5.40 14.32 4.87
N PHE A 194 -4.14 13.92 4.76
CA PHE A 194 -3.59 13.16 3.64
C PHE A 194 -3.54 13.98 2.34
N THR A 195 -3.03 13.38 1.28
CA THR A 195 -2.80 14.05 -0.01
C THR A 195 -3.74 13.51 -1.09
N THR A 196 -3.63 14.06 -2.28
CA THR A 196 -4.38 13.63 -3.47
C THR A 196 -4.29 12.11 -3.66
N ALA A 197 -5.46 11.45 -3.65
CA ALA A 197 -5.57 10.00 -3.76
C ALA A 197 -6.92 9.55 -4.32
N PHE A 198 -7.04 8.27 -4.64
CA PHE A 198 -8.29 7.58 -4.93
C PHE A 198 -8.56 6.50 -3.89
N PHE A 199 -9.73 6.55 -3.26
CA PHE A 199 -10.15 5.59 -2.25
C PHE A 199 -11.13 4.59 -2.86
N HIS A 200 -10.77 3.31 -2.79
CA HIS A 200 -11.47 2.23 -3.47
C HIS A 200 -12.65 1.66 -2.66
N ARG A 201 -13.72 1.30 -3.35
CA ARG A 201 -14.60 0.23 -2.87
C ARG A 201 -13.97 -1.12 -3.17
N PRO A 202 -14.28 -2.18 -2.40
CA PRO A 202 -13.73 -3.51 -2.66
C PRO A 202 -13.94 -3.99 -4.12
N GLU A 203 -15.14 -3.77 -4.65
CA GLU A 203 -15.50 -4.15 -6.01
C GLU A 203 -14.78 -3.32 -7.10
N GLU A 204 -14.39 -2.09 -6.80
CA GLU A 204 -13.62 -1.25 -7.73
C GLU A 204 -12.19 -1.78 -7.89
N LEU A 205 -11.51 -2.09 -6.77
CA LEU A 205 -10.16 -2.66 -6.81
C LEU A 205 -10.16 -4.02 -7.50
N ALA A 206 -11.10 -4.90 -7.15
CA ALA A 206 -11.28 -6.20 -7.79
C ALA A 206 -11.50 -6.07 -9.30
N GLY A 207 -12.38 -5.14 -9.71
CA GLY A 207 -12.67 -4.88 -11.11
C GLY A 207 -11.47 -4.35 -11.89
N GLU A 208 -10.68 -3.44 -11.30
CA GLU A 208 -9.47 -2.88 -11.95
C GLU A 208 -8.39 -3.95 -12.14
N VAL A 209 -8.17 -4.83 -11.16
CA VAL A 209 -7.25 -5.96 -11.26
C VAL A 209 -7.69 -6.92 -12.36
N THR A 210 -8.98 -7.25 -12.42
CA THR A 210 -9.55 -8.12 -13.47
C THR A 210 -9.48 -7.49 -14.86
N ASP A 211 -9.79 -6.19 -15.00
CA ASP A 211 -9.74 -5.46 -16.28
C ASP A 211 -8.30 -5.28 -16.80
N ALA A 212 -7.32 -5.34 -15.91
CA ALA A 212 -5.91 -5.40 -16.29
C ALA A 212 -5.47 -6.80 -16.78
N GLY A 213 -6.32 -7.81 -16.66
CA GLY A 213 -6.12 -9.17 -17.16
C GLY A 213 -5.53 -10.14 -16.15
N PHE A 214 -5.66 -9.86 -14.85
CA PHE A 214 -5.33 -10.81 -13.79
C PHE A 214 -6.53 -11.67 -13.40
N ASP A 215 -6.26 -12.88 -12.93
CA ASP A 215 -7.22 -13.71 -12.21
C ASP A 215 -7.10 -13.35 -10.72
N LEU A 216 -8.17 -12.84 -10.13
CA LEU A 216 -8.19 -12.46 -8.71
C LEU A 216 -8.26 -13.73 -7.85
N VAL A 217 -7.19 -13.98 -7.07
CA VAL A 217 -7.09 -15.12 -6.14
C VAL A 217 -7.74 -14.77 -4.80
N ASP A 218 -7.40 -13.60 -4.26
CA ASP A 218 -7.92 -13.09 -2.99
C ASP A 218 -8.15 -11.57 -3.06
N LEU A 219 -9.19 -11.11 -2.36
CA LEU A 219 -9.37 -9.72 -1.98
C LEU A 219 -9.50 -9.65 -0.46
N LEU A 220 -8.54 -9.05 0.19
CA LEU A 220 -8.35 -9.09 1.64
C LEU A 220 -8.42 -7.69 2.24
N GLY A 221 -9.08 -7.58 3.37
CA GLY A 221 -8.90 -6.45 4.26
C GLY A 221 -7.65 -6.63 5.12
N VAL A 222 -6.84 -5.60 5.25
CA VAL A 222 -5.53 -5.73 5.90
C VAL A 222 -5.63 -5.68 7.41
N GLU A 223 -6.11 -4.57 8.00
CA GLU A 223 -5.96 -4.29 9.44
C GLU A 223 -7.07 -4.86 10.32
N GLY A 224 -8.20 -5.24 9.72
CA GLY A 224 -9.40 -5.57 10.50
C GLY A 224 -9.98 -4.33 11.21
N PRO A 225 -10.90 -4.51 12.15
CA PRO A 225 -11.47 -3.40 12.92
C PRO A 225 -10.55 -2.85 14.01
N ALA A 226 -9.40 -3.52 14.27
CA ALA A 226 -8.51 -3.19 15.38
C ALA A 226 -7.90 -1.78 15.25
N TRP A 227 -7.71 -1.27 14.05
CA TRP A 227 -7.17 0.07 13.81
C TRP A 227 -8.06 1.22 14.35
N LEU A 228 -9.35 0.92 14.62
CA LEU A 228 -10.29 1.86 15.22
C LEU A 228 -10.15 2.01 16.74
N LEU A 229 -9.31 1.19 17.37
CA LEU A 229 -9.13 1.22 18.82
C LEU A 229 -8.28 2.42 19.23
N PRO A 230 -8.76 3.29 20.13
CA PRO A 230 -8.03 4.48 20.56
C PRO A 230 -6.76 4.14 21.39
N ASP A 231 -6.68 2.93 21.95
CA ASP A 231 -5.55 2.45 22.73
C ASP A 231 -4.72 1.36 22.00
N LEU A 232 -4.78 1.36 20.66
CA LEU A 232 -4.10 0.36 19.82
C LEU A 232 -2.61 0.26 20.13
N GLU A 233 -1.90 1.38 20.24
CA GLU A 233 -0.45 1.38 20.47
C GLU A 233 -0.08 0.74 21.83
N ARG A 234 -0.87 0.98 22.86
CA ARG A 234 -0.71 0.31 24.16
C ARG A 234 -0.92 -1.20 24.05
N ARG A 235 -1.99 -1.62 23.35
CA ARG A 235 -2.30 -3.05 23.15
C ARG A 235 -1.25 -3.73 22.28
N TRP A 236 -0.73 -3.03 21.28
CA TRP A 236 0.30 -3.55 20.39
C TRP A 236 1.62 -3.85 21.11
N ALA A 237 1.94 -3.10 22.16
CA ALA A 237 3.13 -3.33 22.98
C ALA A 237 3.05 -4.62 23.81
N ASP A 238 1.84 -5.11 24.13
CA ASP A 238 1.63 -6.41 24.81
C ASP A 238 1.53 -7.53 23.76
N GLU A 239 2.37 -8.55 23.88
CA GLU A 239 2.47 -9.63 22.89
C GLU A 239 1.15 -10.42 22.77
N ALA A 240 0.49 -10.72 23.88
CA ALA A 240 -0.75 -11.49 23.89
C ALA A 240 -1.93 -10.66 23.34
N GLU A 241 -1.97 -9.36 23.62
CA GLU A 241 -2.98 -8.47 23.05
C GLU A 241 -2.74 -8.27 21.55
N ARG A 242 -1.49 -8.09 21.13
CA ARG A 242 -1.11 -7.97 19.73
C ARG A 242 -1.55 -9.19 18.90
N GLU A 243 -1.31 -10.42 19.39
CA GLU A 243 -1.73 -11.63 18.68
C GLU A 243 -3.26 -11.69 18.53
N ARG A 244 -4.02 -11.34 19.58
CA ARG A 244 -5.49 -11.26 19.49
C ARG A 244 -5.98 -10.24 18.46
N LEU A 245 -5.28 -9.10 18.31
CA LEU A 245 -5.61 -8.09 17.28
C LEU A 245 -5.36 -8.66 15.89
N ILE A 246 -4.25 -9.35 15.69
CA ILE A 246 -3.90 -10.01 14.42
C ILE A 246 -4.90 -11.14 14.11
N GLU A 247 -5.25 -11.97 15.06
CA GLU A 247 -6.26 -13.03 14.92
C GLU A 247 -7.64 -12.45 14.54
N THR A 248 -8.03 -11.34 15.15
CA THR A 248 -9.27 -10.63 14.80
C THR A 248 -9.23 -10.15 13.37
N ALA A 249 -8.12 -9.56 12.92
CA ALA A 249 -7.96 -9.14 11.53
C ALA A 249 -8.05 -10.32 10.55
N ARG A 250 -7.40 -11.45 10.86
CA ARG A 250 -7.48 -12.70 10.06
C ARG A 250 -8.91 -13.23 9.95
N ALA A 251 -9.66 -13.18 11.06
CA ALA A 251 -11.02 -13.71 11.10
C ALA A 251 -12.00 -12.99 10.16
N VAL A 252 -11.73 -11.71 9.86
CA VAL A 252 -12.62 -10.87 9.02
C VAL A 252 -12.01 -10.46 7.69
N GLU A 253 -10.77 -10.85 7.39
CA GLU A 253 -10.03 -10.38 6.21
C GLU A 253 -10.73 -10.64 4.87
N ARG A 254 -11.57 -11.71 4.79
CA ARG A 254 -12.30 -12.13 3.59
C ARG A 254 -13.81 -11.91 3.69
N GLU A 255 -14.30 -11.41 4.82
CA GLU A 255 -15.73 -11.21 5.01
C GLU A 255 -16.24 -10.04 4.15
N PRO A 256 -17.05 -10.29 3.10
CA PRO A 256 -17.43 -9.26 2.15
C PRO A 256 -18.18 -8.08 2.80
N THR A 257 -18.95 -8.35 3.86
CA THR A 257 -19.72 -7.33 4.59
C THR A 257 -18.84 -6.44 5.46
N LEU A 258 -17.59 -6.84 5.71
CA LEU A 258 -16.63 -6.13 6.54
C LEU A 258 -15.44 -5.55 5.76
N LEU A 259 -15.27 -5.86 4.47
CA LEU A 259 -14.15 -5.33 3.67
C LEU A 259 -14.09 -3.78 3.73
N GLY A 260 -15.23 -3.12 3.77
CA GLY A 260 -15.28 -1.65 3.82
C GLY A 260 -14.80 -1.03 5.14
N ILE A 261 -14.58 -1.81 6.21
CA ILE A 261 -14.07 -1.28 7.49
C ILE A 261 -12.54 -1.11 7.47
N HIS A 262 -11.86 -1.76 6.54
CA HIS A 262 -10.41 -1.73 6.46
C HIS A 262 -9.93 -0.45 5.78
N PRO A 263 -8.91 0.23 6.34
CA PRO A 263 -8.27 1.36 5.66
C PRO A 263 -7.50 0.92 4.42
N HIS A 264 -7.01 -0.34 4.38
CA HIS A 264 -6.35 -0.89 3.20
C HIS A 264 -7.00 -2.20 2.74
N LEU A 265 -7.20 -2.29 1.42
CA LEU A 265 -7.64 -3.48 0.70
C LEU A 265 -6.47 -4.02 -0.09
N LEU A 266 -6.20 -5.32 0.00
CA LEU A 266 -5.12 -5.98 -0.72
C LEU A 266 -5.69 -7.05 -1.67
N ALA A 267 -5.44 -6.90 -2.96
CA ALA A 267 -5.75 -7.88 -4.00
C ALA A 267 -4.52 -8.71 -4.33
N VAL A 268 -4.74 -10.03 -4.42
CA VAL A 268 -3.72 -11.00 -4.86
C VAL A 268 -4.15 -11.65 -6.16
#